data_affba11b1db2dff1dcd65cc64a853be1
#
_entry.id   affba11b1db2dff1dcd65cc64a853be1
#
_cell.length_a   1.000
_cell.length_b   1.000
_cell.length_c   1.000
_cell.angle_alpha   90.00
_cell.angle_beta   90.00
_cell.angle_gamma   90.00
#
_symmetry.space_group_name_H-M   'P 1'
#
loop_
_entity.id
_entity.type
_entity.pdbx_description
1 polymer ?
#
loop_
_entity_poly.entity_id
_entity_poly.type
_entity_poly.pdbx_seq_one_letter_code
_entity_poly.pdbx_strand_id
1 'polypeptide(L)'
;MNQMELSFSAKIENESFARTSVGAFIATMNPTVDEVAEVKTIISEGVSNAIIHGYQNDGESKVVVKVQIEENRTIKIIIQDYGKGIEDVEMARVPMYSSLKEIEHVGMGLTIIEALCDSLEIHSTLNLGTKLTIKKRLKD
;
A
#
# COMPACT_ATOMS: atom_id res chain seq x y z
N MET A 1 11.90 -16.25 -9.22
CA MET A 1 11.11 -15.20 -8.58
C MET A 1 11.08 -15.42 -7.07
N ASN A 2 11.28 -14.38 -6.28
CA ASN A 2 11.15 -14.45 -4.84
C ASN A 2 9.90 -13.70 -4.39
N GLN A 3 9.22 -14.20 -3.36
CA GLN A 3 7.98 -13.58 -2.91
C GLN A 3 7.75 -13.80 -1.42
N MET A 4 7.02 -12.88 -0.82
CA MET A 4 6.60 -12.96 0.58
C MET A 4 5.14 -12.55 0.72
N GLU A 5 4.54 -12.97 1.81
CA GLU A 5 3.18 -12.56 2.17
C GLU A 5 3.10 -12.34 3.67
N LEU A 6 2.48 -11.23 4.07
CA LEU A 6 2.15 -10.93 5.45
C LEU A 6 0.65 -10.80 5.59
N SER A 7 0.12 -11.34 6.67
CA SER A 7 -1.26 -11.11 7.07
C SER A 7 -1.26 -10.73 8.54
N PHE A 8 -1.90 -9.61 8.88
CA PHE A 8 -1.86 -9.10 10.25
C PHE A 8 -3.15 -8.35 10.59
N SER A 9 -3.40 -8.21 11.88
CA SER A 9 -4.56 -7.47 12.36
C SER A 9 -4.46 -5.99 11.98
N ALA A 10 -5.60 -5.42 11.62
CA ALA A 10 -5.70 -4.03 11.15
C ALA A 10 -5.56 -3.03 12.31
N LYS A 11 -4.41 -3.06 12.95
CA LYS A 11 -4.02 -2.15 14.02
C LYS A 11 -2.89 -1.27 13.56
N ILE A 12 -2.96 0.02 13.87
CA ILE A 12 -1.98 0.99 13.37
C ILE A 12 -0.55 0.67 13.81
N GLU A 13 -0.36 0.04 14.97
CA GLU A 13 0.95 -0.39 15.43
C GLU A 13 1.58 -1.45 14.53
N ASN A 14 0.77 -2.18 13.74
CA ASN A 14 1.27 -3.21 12.82
C ASN A 14 1.80 -2.62 11.50
N GLU A 15 1.56 -1.35 11.24
CA GLU A 15 2.11 -0.66 10.07
C GLU A 15 3.65 -0.69 10.11
N SER A 16 4.24 -0.43 11.26
CA SER A 16 5.70 -0.46 11.42
C SER A 16 6.27 -1.86 11.16
N PHE A 17 5.58 -2.90 11.62
CA PHE A 17 5.97 -4.28 11.36
C PHE A 17 5.96 -4.58 9.86
N ALA A 18 4.91 -4.16 9.16
CA ALA A 18 4.79 -4.40 7.73
C ALA A 18 5.92 -3.71 6.93
N ARG A 19 6.14 -2.43 7.16
CA ARG A 19 7.17 -1.71 6.41
C ARG A 19 8.58 -2.22 6.71
N THR A 20 8.86 -2.59 7.96
CA THR A 20 10.16 -3.14 8.33
C THR A 20 10.40 -4.49 7.69
N SER A 21 9.39 -5.35 7.67
CA SER A 21 9.49 -6.67 7.04
C SER A 21 9.72 -6.56 5.54
N VAL A 22 8.99 -5.68 4.86
CA VAL A 22 9.17 -5.47 3.43
C VAL A 22 10.54 -4.87 3.12
N GLY A 23 11.00 -3.91 3.93
CA GLY A 23 12.34 -3.34 3.79
C GLY A 23 13.44 -4.39 3.89
N ALA A 24 13.31 -5.30 4.84
CA ALA A 24 14.25 -6.41 4.99
C ALA A 24 14.19 -7.36 3.79
N PHE A 25 13.00 -7.63 3.28
CA PHE A 25 12.83 -8.54 2.14
C PHE A 25 13.50 -8.01 0.88
N ILE A 26 13.31 -6.72 0.56
CA ILE A 26 13.89 -6.13 -0.65
C ILE A 26 15.39 -5.83 -0.51
N ALA A 27 15.95 -5.92 0.69
CA ALA A 27 17.37 -5.66 0.92
C ALA A 27 18.27 -6.57 0.08
N THR A 28 17.78 -7.77 -0.27
CA THR A 28 18.52 -8.70 -1.12
C THR A 28 18.76 -8.18 -2.54
N MET A 29 18.03 -7.13 -2.94
CA MET A 29 18.19 -6.52 -4.26
C MET A 29 19.26 -5.41 -4.28
N ASN A 30 19.90 -5.14 -3.16
CA ASN A 30 20.83 -4.03 -2.99
C ASN A 30 20.24 -2.67 -3.42
N PRO A 31 19.09 -2.29 -2.86
CA PRO A 31 18.49 -0.99 -3.16
C PRO A 31 19.32 0.14 -2.56
N THR A 32 19.16 1.35 -3.10
CA THR A 32 19.70 2.55 -2.47
C THR A 32 18.94 2.85 -1.19
N VAL A 33 19.51 3.70 -0.33
CA VAL A 33 18.85 4.17 0.89
C VAL A 33 17.52 4.86 0.54
N ASP A 34 17.52 5.68 -0.51
CA ASP A 34 16.32 6.38 -0.95
C ASP A 34 15.25 5.40 -1.44
N GLU A 35 15.65 4.38 -2.19
CA GLU A 35 14.71 3.35 -2.67
C GLU A 35 14.08 2.58 -1.52
N VAL A 36 14.85 2.23 -0.49
CA VAL A 36 14.31 1.57 0.70
C VAL A 36 13.29 2.47 1.39
N ALA A 37 13.63 3.75 1.56
CA ALA A 37 12.72 4.72 2.19
C ALA A 37 11.43 4.88 1.38
N GLU A 38 11.54 4.94 0.06
CA GLU A 38 10.37 5.05 -0.83
C GLU A 38 9.45 3.83 -0.72
N VAL A 39 10.02 2.63 -0.74
CA VAL A 39 9.23 1.39 -0.60
C VAL A 39 8.56 1.34 0.77
N LYS A 40 9.28 1.68 1.84
CA LYS A 40 8.69 1.73 3.18
C LYS A 40 7.54 2.72 3.26
N THR A 41 7.67 3.87 2.61
CA THR A 41 6.61 4.89 2.57
C THR A 41 5.38 4.36 1.82
N ILE A 42 5.59 3.66 0.69
CA ILE A 42 4.49 3.03 -0.05
C ILE A 42 3.73 2.05 0.85
N ILE A 43 4.45 1.20 1.58
CA ILE A 43 3.83 0.25 2.50
C ILE A 43 3.06 0.98 3.61
N SER A 44 3.68 1.99 4.22
CA SER A 44 3.03 2.77 5.29
C SER A 44 1.72 3.39 4.84
N GLU A 45 1.73 4.03 3.67
CA GLU A 45 0.54 4.70 3.14
C GLU A 45 -0.56 3.70 2.78
N GLY A 46 -0.19 2.61 2.11
CA GLY A 46 -1.15 1.59 1.71
C GLY A 46 -1.78 0.86 2.90
N VAL A 47 -0.97 0.49 3.88
CA VAL A 47 -1.44 -0.19 5.10
C VAL A 47 -2.31 0.75 5.94
N SER A 48 -1.88 2.01 6.11
CA SER A 48 -2.66 3.00 6.85
C SER A 48 -4.03 3.22 6.19
N ASN A 49 -4.08 3.30 4.88
CA ASN A 49 -5.35 3.43 4.16
C ASN A 49 -6.29 2.24 4.44
N ALA A 50 -5.74 1.02 4.43
CA ALA A 50 -6.53 -0.18 4.72
C ALA A 50 -7.09 -0.13 6.14
N ILE A 51 -6.27 0.23 7.11
CA ILE A 51 -6.66 0.24 8.53
C ILE A 51 -7.67 1.34 8.82
N ILE A 52 -7.38 2.56 8.37
CA ILE A 52 -8.17 3.75 8.73
C ILE A 52 -9.43 3.84 7.88
N HIS A 53 -9.28 3.72 6.56
CA HIS A 53 -10.39 3.96 5.62
C HIS A 53 -11.10 2.67 5.22
N GLY A 54 -10.38 1.56 5.04
CA GLY A 54 -11.01 0.29 4.72
C GLY A 54 -11.80 -0.26 5.88
N TYR A 55 -11.19 -0.29 7.05
CA TYR A 55 -11.74 -0.94 8.24
C TYR A 55 -12.18 0.01 9.35
N GLN A 56 -12.01 1.32 9.15
CA GLN A 56 -12.40 2.33 10.14
C GLN A 56 -11.83 2.06 11.54
N ASN A 57 -10.59 1.60 11.60
CA ASN A 57 -9.88 1.30 12.85
C ASN A 57 -10.58 0.25 13.72
N ASP A 58 -11.18 -0.79 13.11
CA ASP A 58 -11.87 -1.83 13.89
C ASP A 58 -10.92 -2.68 14.75
N GLY A 59 -9.62 -2.72 14.39
CA GLY A 59 -8.60 -3.42 15.14
C GLY A 59 -8.63 -4.94 15.06
N GLU A 60 -9.57 -5.51 14.33
CA GLU A 60 -9.78 -6.97 14.27
C GLU A 60 -9.62 -7.55 12.87
N SER A 61 -10.01 -6.82 11.84
CA SER A 61 -9.92 -7.28 10.46
C SER A 61 -8.46 -7.42 10.05
N LYS A 62 -8.24 -8.09 8.92
CA LYS A 62 -6.88 -8.38 8.44
C LYS A 62 -6.50 -7.53 7.25
N VAL A 63 -5.24 -7.10 7.25
CA VAL A 63 -4.59 -6.53 6.07
C VAL A 63 -3.63 -7.58 5.52
N VAL A 64 -3.61 -7.74 4.21
CA VAL A 64 -2.70 -8.67 3.53
C VAL A 64 -1.74 -7.85 2.67
N VAL A 65 -0.45 -8.10 2.85
CA VAL A 65 0.61 -7.47 2.04
C VAL A 65 1.40 -8.59 1.35
N LYS A 66 1.48 -8.53 0.03
CA LYS A 66 2.26 -9.45 -0.78
C LYS A 66 3.32 -8.67 -1.53
N VAL A 67 4.54 -9.20 -1.57
CA VAL A 67 5.63 -8.58 -2.32
C VAL A 67 6.31 -9.65 -3.16
N GLN A 68 6.47 -9.35 -4.45
CA GLN A 68 7.17 -10.22 -5.40
C GLN A 68 8.34 -9.46 -6.00
N ILE A 69 9.49 -10.10 -6.04
CA ILE A 69 10.65 -9.59 -6.77
C ILE A 69 10.60 -10.23 -8.16
N GLU A 70 10.33 -9.41 -9.15
CA GLU A 70 10.22 -9.82 -10.55
C GLU A 70 11.51 -9.55 -11.31
N GLU A 71 11.55 -9.89 -12.59
CA GLU A 71 12.69 -9.61 -13.46
C GLU A 71 12.91 -8.10 -13.62
N ASN A 72 14.10 -7.71 -14.07
CA ASN A 72 14.47 -6.32 -14.32
C ASN A 72 14.36 -5.42 -13.08
N ARG A 73 14.72 -5.98 -11.93
CA ARG A 73 14.75 -5.25 -10.65
C ARG A 73 13.40 -4.60 -10.33
N THR A 74 12.31 -5.27 -10.68
CA THR A 74 10.95 -4.78 -10.44
C THR A 74 10.37 -5.44 -9.19
N ILE A 75 9.79 -4.61 -8.32
CA ILE A 75 9.07 -5.04 -7.13
C ILE A 75 7.58 -4.86 -7.40
N LYS A 76 6.80 -5.91 -7.19
CA LYS A 76 5.34 -5.84 -7.24
C LYS A 76 4.81 -5.96 -5.82
N ILE A 77 4.06 -4.96 -5.39
CA ILE A 77 3.47 -4.90 -4.05
C ILE A 77 1.96 -4.96 -4.18
N ILE A 78 1.34 -5.84 -3.42
CA ILE A 78 -0.12 -5.91 -3.34
C ILE A 78 -0.51 -5.65 -1.89
N ILE A 79 -1.40 -4.69 -1.69
CA ILE A 79 -1.95 -4.39 -0.35
C ILE A 79 -3.46 -4.52 -0.46
N GLN A 80 -4.03 -5.43 0.32
CA GLN A 80 -5.42 -5.80 0.20
C GLN A 80 -6.13 -5.73 1.54
N ASP A 81 -7.31 -5.13 1.53
CA ASP A 81 -8.25 -5.18 2.64
C ASP A 81 -9.61 -5.67 2.12
N TYR A 82 -10.45 -6.06 3.05
CA TYR A 82 -11.81 -6.55 2.77
C TYR A 82 -12.84 -5.64 3.46
N GLY A 83 -12.52 -4.37 3.51
CA GLY A 83 -13.32 -3.35 4.19
C GLY A 83 -14.42 -2.76 3.33
N LYS A 84 -14.72 -1.49 3.57
CA LYS A 84 -15.85 -0.82 2.92
C LYS A 84 -15.65 -0.51 1.44
N GLY A 85 -14.42 -0.53 0.96
CA GLY A 85 -14.10 -0.15 -0.41
C GLY A 85 -14.12 1.36 -0.64
N ILE A 86 -13.82 1.74 -1.86
CA ILE A 86 -13.80 3.13 -2.31
C ILE A 86 -14.89 3.28 -3.36
N GLU A 87 -15.83 4.21 -3.15
CA GLU A 87 -16.96 4.41 -4.05
C GLU A 87 -16.51 4.96 -5.40
N ASP A 88 -15.65 5.97 -5.38
CA ASP A 88 -15.14 6.60 -6.61
C ASP A 88 -13.60 6.61 -6.58
N VAL A 89 -13.02 5.60 -7.21
CA VAL A 89 -11.56 5.41 -7.24
C VAL A 89 -10.87 6.59 -7.91
N GLU A 90 -11.42 7.12 -9.01
CA GLU A 90 -10.78 8.22 -9.72
C GLU A 90 -10.75 9.49 -8.87
N MET A 91 -11.82 9.78 -8.15
CA MET A 91 -11.85 10.93 -7.24
C MET A 91 -10.90 10.72 -6.04
N ALA A 92 -10.78 9.50 -5.55
CA ALA A 92 -9.87 9.20 -4.44
C ALA A 92 -8.41 9.42 -4.82
N ARG A 93 -8.06 9.38 -6.11
CA ARG A 93 -6.71 9.63 -6.61
C ARG A 93 -6.41 11.12 -6.81
N VAL A 94 -7.42 11.96 -6.82
CA VAL A 94 -7.23 13.40 -7.02
C VAL A 94 -6.62 14.00 -5.76
N PRO A 95 -5.46 14.68 -5.89
CA PRO A 95 -4.85 15.34 -4.74
C PRO A 95 -5.80 16.34 -4.10
N MET A 96 -5.83 16.36 -2.77
CA MET A 96 -6.63 17.30 -1.99
C MET A 96 -8.15 17.18 -2.18
N TYR A 97 -8.63 16.05 -2.73
CA TYR A 97 -10.07 15.80 -2.76
C TYR A 97 -10.57 15.62 -1.32
N SER A 98 -11.44 16.52 -0.88
CA SER A 98 -11.76 16.66 0.54
C SER A 98 -13.21 16.95 0.81
N SER A 99 -14.14 16.36 0.08
CA SER A 99 -15.57 16.50 0.43
C SER A 99 -15.87 15.86 1.78
N LEU A 100 -15.05 14.88 2.18
CA LEU A 100 -15.08 14.26 3.50
C LEU A 100 -13.63 14.07 3.97
N LYS A 101 -13.35 14.24 5.25
CA LYS A 101 -11.99 14.09 5.80
C LYS A 101 -11.37 12.74 5.47
N GLU A 102 -12.18 11.68 5.49
CA GLU A 102 -11.70 10.33 5.19
C GLU A 102 -11.20 10.23 3.75
N ILE A 103 -11.95 10.81 2.81
CA ILE A 103 -11.59 10.81 1.38
C ILE A 103 -10.34 11.66 1.15
N GLU A 104 -10.22 12.78 1.88
CA GLU A 104 -9.04 13.63 1.82
C GLU A 104 -7.77 12.85 2.17
N HIS A 105 -7.80 12.07 3.24
CA HIS A 105 -6.66 11.24 3.65
C HIS A 105 -6.36 10.13 2.63
N VAL A 106 -7.38 9.48 2.11
CA VAL A 106 -7.20 8.47 1.05
C VAL A 106 -6.52 9.10 -0.16
N GLY A 107 -7.00 10.26 -0.61
CA GLY A 107 -6.43 10.97 -1.76
C GLY A 107 -4.97 11.34 -1.55
N MET A 108 -4.59 11.79 -0.36
CA MET A 108 -3.20 12.11 -0.04
C MET A 108 -2.31 10.87 -0.06
N GLY A 109 -2.75 9.78 0.57
CA GLY A 109 -1.99 8.53 0.61
C GLY A 109 -1.78 7.94 -0.78
N LEU A 110 -2.81 7.89 -1.60
CA LEU A 110 -2.71 7.38 -2.97
C LEU A 110 -1.82 8.28 -3.84
N THR A 111 -1.88 9.59 -3.65
CA THR A 111 -1.00 10.53 -4.35
C THR A 111 0.47 10.27 -4.03
N ILE A 112 0.78 10.03 -2.76
CA ILE A 112 2.15 9.73 -2.34
C ILE A 112 2.61 8.42 -2.98
N ILE A 113 1.77 7.39 -2.96
CA ILE A 113 2.10 6.10 -3.57
C ILE A 113 2.38 6.28 -5.08
N GLU A 114 1.50 6.99 -5.79
CA GLU A 114 1.69 7.24 -7.22
C GLU A 114 2.99 7.97 -7.52
N ALA A 115 3.35 8.93 -6.68
CA ALA A 115 4.59 9.70 -6.87
C ALA A 115 5.85 8.85 -6.68
N LEU A 116 5.78 7.78 -5.90
CA LEU A 116 6.93 6.95 -5.55
C LEU A 116 7.03 5.64 -6.35
N CYS A 117 6.04 5.31 -7.15
CA CYS A 117 6.02 4.05 -7.90
C CYS A 117 5.95 4.31 -9.41
N ASP A 118 6.16 3.25 -10.19
CA ASP A 118 6.05 3.31 -11.64
C ASP A 118 4.63 3.08 -12.12
N SER A 119 3.86 2.26 -11.41
CA SER A 119 2.44 2.07 -11.73
C SER A 119 1.64 1.71 -10.47
N LEU A 120 0.40 2.18 -10.46
CA LEU A 120 -0.57 1.90 -9.39
C LEU A 120 -1.89 1.53 -10.04
N GLU A 121 -2.37 0.34 -9.73
CA GLU A 121 -3.72 -0.11 -10.08
C GLU A 121 -4.53 -0.25 -8.80
N ILE A 122 -5.75 0.26 -8.84
CA ILE A 122 -6.66 0.22 -7.69
C ILE A 122 -7.91 -0.54 -8.12
N HIS A 123 -8.15 -1.68 -7.46
CA HIS A 123 -9.37 -2.45 -7.65
C HIS A 123 -10.15 -2.37 -6.35
N SER A 124 -11.31 -1.74 -6.40
CA SER A 124 -12.13 -1.56 -5.21
C SER A 124 -13.59 -1.81 -5.54
N THR A 125 -14.27 -2.51 -4.65
CA THR A 125 -15.70 -2.76 -4.75
C THR A 125 -16.33 -2.36 -3.43
N LEU A 126 -17.36 -1.52 -3.49
CA LEU A 126 -18.04 -1.03 -2.30
C LEU A 126 -18.51 -2.21 -1.45
N ASN A 127 -18.21 -2.16 -0.17
CA ASN A 127 -18.53 -3.19 0.84
C ASN A 127 -17.80 -4.54 0.66
N LEU A 128 -16.87 -4.65 -0.28
CA LEU A 128 -16.06 -5.86 -0.48
C LEU A 128 -14.57 -5.63 -0.23
N GLY A 129 -14.09 -4.41 -0.38
CA GLY A 129 -12.72 -4.08 -0.06
C GLY A 129 -11.95 -3.43 -1.19
N THR A 130 -10.66 -3.26 -0.96
CA THR A 130 -9.74 -2.58 -1.87
C THR A 130 -8.46 -3.38 -2.02
N LYS A 131 -7.98 -3.47 -3.25
CA LYS A 131 -6.70 -4.09 -3.58
C LYS A 131 -5.87 -3.08 -4.37
N LEU A 132 -4.72 -2.72 -3.82
CA LEU A 132 -3.73 -1.90 -4.50
C LEU A 132 -2.68 -2.80 -5.10
N THR A 133 -2.38 -2.62 -6.38
CA THR A 133 -1.28 -3.32 -7.06
C THR A 133 -0.29 -2.26 -7.51
N ILE A 134 0.91 -2.31 -6.95
CA ILE A 134 1.92 -1.28 -7.10
C ILE A 134 3.16 -1.91 -7.70
N LYS A 135 3.72 -1.29 -8.74
CA LYS A 135 5.00 -1.72 -9.29
C LYS A 135 6.02 -0.62 -9.17
N LYS A 136 7.21 -0.99 -8.74
CA LYS A 136 8.34 -0.08 -8.63
C LYS A 136 9.59 -0.78 -9.14
N ARG A 137 10.28 -0.14 -10.08
CA ARG A 137 11.54 -0.65 -10.59
C ARG A 137 12.68 0.05 -9.89
N LEU A 138 13.61 -0.72 -9.38
CA LEU A 138 14.83 -0.18 -8.78
C LEU A 138 15.85 0.14 -9.87
N LYS A 139 16.67 1.14 -9.60
CA LYS A 139 17.77 1.53 -10.53
C LYS A 139 18.81 0.42 -10.63
N ASP A 140 19.43 0.38 -11.76
CA ASP A 140 20.51 -0.59 -12.02
C ASP A 140 21.77 -0.31 -11.19
#